data_3fd620d4da03b999f14185fc0706e05e
#
_entry.id   3fd620d4da03b999f14185fc0706e05e
#
_cell.length_a   1.000
_cell.length_b   1.000
_cell.length_c   1.000
_cell.angle_alpha   90.00
_cell.angle_beta   90.00
_cell.angle_gamma   90.00
#
_symmetry.space_group_name_H-M   'P 1'
#
loop_
_entity.id
_entity.type
_entity.pdbx_description
1 polymer ?
#
loop_
_entity_poly.entity_id
_entity_poly.type
_entity_poly.pdbx_seq_one_letter_code
_entity_poly.pdbx_strand_id
1 'polypeptide(L)'
;MFDILIKDILPIFVIMFLGYMAGKEGVFKSEDSKVLNKLVLTYALPAALFVSIVKADSAMLFDDLKLTIISLVVMTGMFLWAYFSCYKFFKHTKSEAAVCALISGSPTIGFLGFAILEPIYGATATTGLVVAIVSIVVNAVNIPIGMALLNRG
;
A
#
# COMPACT_ATOMS: atom_id res chain seq x y z
N MET A 1 -6.88 -3.97 23.97
CA MET A 1 -7.41 -4.13 22.61
C MET A 1 -8.40 -3.03 22.23
N PHE A 2 -9.45 -2.77 23.01
CA PHE A 2 -10.40 -1.67 22.77
C PHE A 2 -9.73 -0.28 22.82
N ASP A 3 -8.77 -0.07 23.71
CA ASP A 3 -8.05 1.20 23.83
C ASP A 3 -7.21 1.54 22.60
N ILE A 4 -6.60 0.54 21.96
CA ILE A 4 -5.84 0.69 20.71
C ILE A 4 -6.78 1.07 19.56
N LEU A 5 -7.94 0.40 19.46
CA LEU A 5 -8.95 0.71 18.46
C LEU A 5 -9.45 2.16 18.58
N ILE A 6 -9.71 2.62 19.81
CA ILE A 6 -10.27 3.97 20.03
C ILE A 6 -9.18 5.03 19.90
N LYS A 7 -8.00 4.83 20.47
CA LYS A 7 -6.96 5.86 20.49
C LYS A 7 -6.22 6.01 19.15
N ASP A 8 -6.07 4.91 18.42
CA ASP A 8 -5.18 4.86 17.27
C ASP A 8 -5.93 4.76 15.93
N ILE A 9 -7.05 4.06 15.90
CA ILE A 9 -7.83 3.88 14.66
C ILE A 9 -8.94 4.93 14.54
N LEU A 10 -9.57 5.33 15.63
CA LEU A 10 -10.63 6.35 15.61
C LEU A 10 -10.19 7.68 14.98
N PRO A 11 -8.98 8.22 15.23
CA PRO A 11 -8.52 9.46 14.57
C PRO A 11 -8.51 9.36 13.05
N ILE A 12 -8.21 8.19 12.49
CA ILE A 12 -8.22 7.97 11.03
C ILE A 12 -9.64 8.14 10.49
N PHE A 13 -10.63 7.52 11.13
CA PHE A 13 -12.04 7.67 10.75
C PHE A 13 -12.53 9.10 10.92
N VAL A 14 -12.11 9.80 11.99
CA VAL A 14 -12.46 11.20 12.22
C VAL A 14 -11.90 12.07 11.08
N ILE A 15 -10.65 11.89 10.67
CA ILE A 15 -10.04 12.64 9.56
C ILE A 15 -10.77 12.33 8.24
N MET A 16 -11.11 11.06 7.98
CA MET A 16 -11.88 10.68 6.81
C MET A 16 -13.27 11.33 6.80
N PHE A 17 -13.94 11.37 7.95
CA PHE A 17 -15.24 12.01 8.11
C PHE A 17 -15.16 13.52 7.91
N LEU A 18 -14.17 14.18 8.49
CA LEU A 18 -13.91 15.61 8.29
C LEU A 18 -13.62 15.92 6.82
N GLY A 19 -12.81 15.10 6.14
CA GLY A 19 -12.55 15.23 4.71
C GLY A 19 -13.81 15.10 3.86
N TYR A 20 -14.68 14.14 4.22
CA TYR A 20 -15.98 13.98 3.56
C TYR A 20 -16.88 15.21 3.77
N MET A 21 -16.97 15.73 4.99
CA MET A 21 -17.76 16.94 5.30
C MET A 21 -17.23 18.15 4.52
N ALA A 22 -15.92 18.37 4.55
CA ALA A 22 -15.28 19.46 3.81
C ALA A 22 -15.52 19.37 2.29
N GLY A 23 -15.53 18.16 1.74
CA GLY A 23 -15.91 17.93 0.34
C GLY A 23 -17.39 18.24 0.08
N LYS A 24 -18.29 17.86 1.00
CA LYS A 24 -19.73 18.13 0.89
C LYS A 24 -20.06 19.62 1.00
N GLU A 25 -19.35 20.36 1.84
CA GLU A 25 -19.49 21.80 2.01
C GLU A 25 -18.81 22.61 0.89
N GLY A 26 -18.13 21.93 -0.04
CA GLY A 26 -17.47 22.57 -1.18
C GLY A 26 -16.16 23.28 -0.83
N VAL A 27 -15.61 23.05 0.38
CA VAL A 27 -14.29 23.56 0.79
C VAL A 27 -13.20 22.92 -0.05
N PHE A 28 -13.33 21.62 -0.33
CA PHE A 28 -12.46 20.88 -1.25
C PHE A 28 -13.24 20.45 -2.49
N LYS A 29 -12.74 20.83 -3.65
CA LYS A 29 -13.25 20.37 -4.95
C LYS A 29 -12.54 19.08 -5.37
N SER A 30 -13.11 18.34 -6.31
CA SER A 30 -12.52 17.14 -6.87
C SER A 30 -11.12 17.39 -7.48
N GLU A 31 -10.88 18.60 -7.97
CA GLU A 31 -9.58 19.01 -8.52
C GLU A 31 -8.52 19.14 -7.43
N ASP A 32 -8.87 19.70 -6.26
CA ASP A 32 -7.97 19.87 -5.13
C ASP A 32 -7.52 18.50 -4.59
N SER A 33 -8.44 17.54 -4.56
CA SER A 33 -8.14 16.15 -4.20
C SER A 33 -7.11 15.51 -5.14
N LYS A 34 -7.17 15.79 -6.45
CA LYS A 34 -6.19 15.30 -7.43
C LYS A 34 -4.81 15.90 -7.19
N VAL A 35 -4.75 17.20 -6.86
CA VAL A 35 -3.49 17.89 -6.58
C VAL A 35 -2.86 17.35 -5.29
N LEU A 36 -3.66 17.19 -4.23
CA LEU A 36 -3.21 16.61 -2.97
C LEU A 36 -2.72 15.18 -3.14
N ASN A 37 -3.47 14.34 -3.87
CA ASN A 37 -3.05 12.98 -4.20
C ASN A 37 -1.72 12.95 -4.96
N LYS A 38 -1.56 13.82 -5.95
CA LYS A 38 -0.31 13.92 -6.71
C LYS A 38 0.85 14.32 -5.82
N LEU A 39 0.66 15.29 -4.92
CA LEU A 39 1.69 15.72 -3.96
C LEU A 39 2.10 14.56 -3.04
N VAL A 40 1.11 13.87 -2.48
CA VAL A 40 1.36 12.76 -1.56
C VAL A 40 2.07 11.60 -2.27
N LEU A 41 1.58 11.18 -3.44
CA LEU A 41 2.14 10.05 -4.19
C LEU A 41 3.52 10.36 -4.77
N THR A 42 3.75 11.61 -5.21
CA THR A 42 5.00 11.95 -5.91
C THR A 42 6.12 12.35 -4.95
N TYR A 43 5.79 12.96 -3.81
CA TYR A 43 6.80 13.51 -2.90
C TYR A 43 6.72 12.91 -1.49
N ALA A 44 5.54 12.95 -0.85
CA ALA A 44 5.44 12.58 0.55
C ALA A 44 5.70 11.08 0.78
N LEU A 45 5.10 10.21 -0.05
CA LEU A 45 5.28 8.76 0.08
C LEU A 45 6.71 8.31 -0.21
N PRO A 46 7.37 8.69 -1.31
CA PRO A 46 8.78 8.35 -1.54
C PRO A 46 9.70 8.88 -0.45
N ALA A 47 9.46 10.11 0.04
CA ALA A 47 10.24 10.68 1.14
C ALA A 47 10.07 9.88 2.45
N ALA A 48 8.84 9.49 2.79
CA ALA A 48 8.57 8.67 3.97
C ALA A 48 9.25 7.29 3.88
N LEU A 49 9.16 6.64 2.72
CA LEU A 49 9.82 5.35 2.48
C LEU A 49 11.35 5.49 2.55
N PHE A 50 11.90 6.53 1.94
CA PHE A 50 13.35 6.81 2.00
C PHE A 50 13.83 7.02 3.44
N VAL A 51 13.14 7.86 4.22
CA VAL A 51 13.46 8.11 5.62
C VAL A 51 13.39 6.82 6.45
N SER A 52 12.40 5.97 6.19
CA SER A 52 12.27 4.68 6.88
C SER A 52 13.42 3.73 6.58
N ILE A 53 13.89 3.69 5.33
CA ILE A 53 15.03 2.85 4.93
C ILE A 53 16.34 3.40 5.54
N VAL A 54 16.53 4.72 5.51
CA VAL A 54 17.76 5.35 6.05
C VAL A 54 17.86 5.23 7.56
N LYS A 55 16.72 5.26 8.26
CA LYS A 55 16.66 5.06 9.72
C LYS A 55 16.76 3.60 10.15
N ALA A 56 16.59 2.67 9.23
CA ALA A 56 16.76 1.25 9.52
C ALA A 56 18.25 0.94 9.74
N ASP A 57 18.54 0.19 10.78
CA ASP A 57 19.91 -0.26 11.05
C ASP A 57 20.36 -1.24 9.94
N SER A 58 21.62 -1.12 9.50
CA SER A 58 22.19 -2.00 8.47
C SER A 58 22.09 -3.48 8.86
N ALA A 59 22.24 -3.80 10.16
CA ALA A 59 22.06 -5.15 10.67
C ALA A 59 20.61 -5.65 10.46
N MET A 60 19.61 -4.80 10.68
CA MET A 60 18.21 -5.14 10.43
C MET A 60 17.92 -5.41 8.95
N LEU A 61 18.58 -4.71 8.03
CA LEU A 61 18.40 -4.94 6.60
C LEU A 61 18.84 -6.34 6.14
N PHE A 62 19.89 -6.88 6.77
CA PHE A 62 20.37 -8.24 6.48
C PHE A 62 19.56 -9.32 7.21
N ASP A 63 19.14 -9.07 8.44
CA ASP A 63 18.25 -9.98 9.17
C ASP A 63 16.84 -10.04 8.54
N ASP A 64 16.39 -8.96 7.91
CA ASP A 64 15.08 -8.87 7.25
C ASP A 64 15.05 -9.37 5.79
N LEU A 65 16.13 -9.98 5.28
CA LEU A 65 16.08 -10.71 4.00
C LEU A 65 14.99 -11.78 3.99
N LYS A 66 14.74 -12.42 5.13
CA LYS A 66 13.62 -13.35 5.29
C LYS A 66 12.27 -12.67 5.07
N LEU A 67 12.08 -11.49 5.67
CA LEU A 67 10.86 -10.70 5.50
C LEU A 67 10.69 -10.28 4.03
N THR A 68 11.75 -9.84 3.38
CA THR A 68 11.73 -9.46 1.97
C THR A 68 11.34 -10.64 1.08
N ILE A 69 11.95 -11.80 1.30
CA ILE A 69 11.65 -13.03 0.53
C ILE A 69 10.20 -13.48 0.78
N ILE A 70 9.77 -13.51 2.04
CA ILE A 70 8.41 -13.89 2.40
C ILE A 70 7.41 -12.91 1.77
N SER A 71 7.65 -11.61 1.87
CA SER A 71 6.80 -10.58 1.27
C SER A 71 6.72 -10.73 -0.26
N LEU A 72 7.86 -10.98 -0.91
CA LEU A 72 7.93 -11.21 -2.34
C LEU A 72 7.10 -12.44 -2.75
N VAL A 73 7.30 -13.56 -2.07
CA VAL A 73 6.59 -14.81 -2.38
C VAL A 73 5.09 -14.68 -2.12
N VAL A 74 4.70 -14.11 -0.98
CA VAL A 74 3.29 -13.97 -0.60
C VAL A 74 2.58 -12.98 -1.50
N MET A 75 3.11 -11.76 -1.68
CA MET A 75 2.45 -10.72 -2.46
C MET A 75 2.38 -11.06 -3.94
N THR A 76 3.50 -11.56 -4.51
CA THR A 76 3.51 -12.00 -5.92
C THR A 76 2.68 -13.26 -6.11
N GLY A 77 2.71 -14.19 -5.16
CA GLY A 77 1.89 -15.39 -5.17
C GLY A 77 0.38 -15.07 -5.15
N MET A 78 -0.05 -14.16 -4.27
CA MET A 78 -1.44 -13.69 -4.24
C MET A 78 -1.84 -12.97 -5.53
N PHE A 79 -0.97 -12.13 -6.06
CA PHE A 79 -1.19 -11.46 -7.34
C PHE A 79 -1.40 -12.47 -8.48
N LEU A 80 -0.50 -13.44 -8.62
CA LEU A 80 -0.61 -14.49 -9.63
C LEU A 80 -1.85 -15.36 -9.42
N TRP A 81 -2.14 -15.74 -8.19
CA TRP A 81 -3.33 -16.51 -7.87
C TRP A 81 -4.61 -15.77 -8.23
N ALA A 82 -4.72 -14.49 -7.93
CA ALA A 82 -5.85 -13.65 -8.31
C ALA A 82 -5.96 -13.54 -9.84
N TYR A 83 -4.84 -13.34 -10.54
CA TYR A 83 -4.82 -13.30 -12.00
C TYR A 83 -5.35 -14.59 -12.62
N PHE A 84 -4.80 -15.74 -12.21
CA PHE A 84 -5.24 -17.03 -12.73
C PHE A 84 -6.68 -17.35 -12.36
N SER A 85 -7.12 -17.02 -11.17
CA SER A 85 -8.51 -17.22 -10.73
C SER A 85 -9.47 -16.40 -11.58
N CYS A 86 -9.22 -15.12 -11.80
CA CYS A 86 -10.06 -14.26 -12.64
C CYS A 86 -10.05 -14.73 -14.10
N TYR A 87 -8.89 -15.08 -14.62
CA TYR A 87 -8.75 -15.53 -16.00
C TYR A 87 -9.43 -16.90 -16.26
N LYS A 88 -9.21 -17.89 -15.38
CA LYS A 88 -9.62 -19.27 -15.61
C LYS A 88 -11.03 -19.58 -15.07
N PHE A 89 -11.36 -19.11 -13.87
CA PHE A 89 -12.66 -19.40 -13.25
C PHE A 89 -13.75 -18.42 -13.70
N PHE A 90 -13.44 -17.13 -13.72
CA PHE A 90 -14.41 -16.11 -14.10
C PHE A 90 -14.44 -15.81 -15.60
N LYS A 91 -13.55 -16.46 -16.39
CA LYS A 91 -13.47 -16.28 -17.86
C LYS A 91 -13.33 -14.82 -18.31
N HIS A 92 -12.72 -13.99 -17.48
CA HIS A 92 -12.41 -12.62 -17.85
C HIS A 92 -11.35 -12.55 -18.94
N THR A 93 -11.32 -11.45 -19.66
CA THR A 93 -10.22 -11.15 -20.61
C THR A 93 -8.90 -11.01 -19.83
N LYS A 94 -7.78 -11.14 -20.54
CA LYS A 94 -6.45 -10.98 -19.91
C LYS A 94 -6.29 -9.62 -19.23
N SER A 95 -6.82 -8.57 -19.85
CA SER A 95 -6.79 -7.21 -19.33
C SER A 95 -7.61 -7.07 -18.04
N GLU A 96 -8.85 -7.59 -18.02
CA GLU A 96 -9.69 -7.58 -16.83
C GLU A 96 -9.10 -8.40 -15.69
N ALA A 97 -8.54 -9.58 -16.00
CA ALA A 97 -7.84 -10.41 -15.02
C ALA A 97 -6.62 -9.70 -14.43
N ALA A 98 -5.88 -8.93 -15.24
CA ALA A 98 -4.76 -8.11 -14.75
C ALA A 98 -5.22 -7.00 -13.80
N VAL A 99 -6.34 -6.33 -14.10
CA VAL A 99 -6.93 -5.34 -13.19
C VAL A 99 -7.36 -5.99 -11.86
N CYS A 100 -8.06 -7.13 -11.93
CA CYS A 100 -8.44 -7.88 -10.72
C CYS A 100 -7.21 -8.27 -9.88
N ALA A 101 -6.15 -8.74 -10.53
CA ALA A 101 -4.91 -9.10 -9.85
C ALA A 101 -4.21 -7.90 -9.19
N LEU A 102 -4.19 -6.74 -9.87
CA LEU A 102 -3.65 -5.50 -9.31
C LEU A 102 -4.43 -5.04 -8.08
N ILE A 103 -5.77 -5.07 -8.15
CA ILE A 103 -6.61 -4.67 -7.02
C ILE A 103 -6.44 -5.63 -5.83
N SER A 104 -6.37 -6.93 -6.09
CA SER A 104 -6.29 -7.96 -5.04
C SER A 104 -4.89 -8.17 -4.48
N GLY A 105 -3.86 -8.04 -5.32
CA GLY A 105 -2.46 -8.34 -4.99
C GLY A 105 -1.58 -7.11 -4.71
N SER A 106 -2.15 -5.91 -4.77
CA SER A 106 -1.39 -4.67 -4.51
C SER A 106 -2.01 -3.89 -3.34
N PRO A 107 -1.79 -4.33 -2.09
CA PRO A 107 -2.30 -3.62 -0.92
C PRO A 107 -1.71 -2.21 -0.83
N THR A 108 -2.52 -1.23 -0.42
CA THR A 108 -2.11 0.17 -0.24
C THR A 108 -1.29 0.35 1.04
N ILE A 109 -0.24 -0.46 1.20
CA ILE A 109 0.52 -0.53 2.44
C ILE A 109 1.34 0.73 2.71
N GLY A 110 1.74 1.45 1.67
CA GLY A 110 2.49 2.70 1.82
C GLY A 110 1.72 3.80 2.57
N PHE A 111 0.39 3.78 2.52
CA PHE A 111 -0.45 4.72 3.28
C PHE A 111 -1.05 4.08 4.52
N LEU A 112 -1.80 3.01 4.33
CA LEU A 112 -2.50 2.33 5.43
C LEU A 112 -1.53 1.59 6.34
N GLY A 113 -0.38 1.16 5.82
CA GLY A 113 0.64 0.49 6.62
C GLY A 113 1.15 1.37 7.75
N PHE A 114 1.56 2.59 7.47
CA PHE A 114 1.97 3.54 8.51
C PHE A 114 0.81 3.86 9.46
N ALA A 115 -0.36 4.19 8.92
CA ALA A 115 -1.52 4.57 9.71
C ALA A 115 -2.03 3.46 10.64
N ILE A 116 -1.83 2.19 10.30
CA ILE A 116 -2.32 1.05 11.09
C ILE A 116 -1.21 0.41 11.92
N LEU A 117 -0.01 0.23 11.35
CA LEU A 117 1.06 -0.50 12.03
C LEU A 117 1.76 0.34 13.10
N GLU A 118 1.96 1.64 12.87
CA GLU A 118 2.58 2.51 13.88
C GLU A 118 1.78 2.60 15.19
N PRO A 119 0.45 2.76 15.17
CA PRO A 119 -0.33 2.73 16.40
C PRO A 119 -0.29 1.39 17.14
N ILE A 120 -0.21 0.27 16.40
CA ILE A 120 -0.25 -1.08 17.00
C ILE A 120 1.12 -1.49 17.56
N TYR A 121 2.18 -1.25 16.79
CA TYR A 121 3.54 -1.71 17.10
C TYR A 121 4.49 -0.60 17.50
N GLY A 122 4.03 0.65 17.50
CA GLY A 122 4.82 1.85 17.75
C GLY A 122 5.50 2.39 16.48
N ALA A 123 5.78 3.69 16.47
CA ALA A 123 6.54 4.37 15.42
C ALA A 123 8.03 4.01 15.52
N THR A 124 8.35 2.74 15.33
CA THR A 124 9.71 2.21 15.40
C THR A 124 10.35 2.12 14.01
N ALA A 125 11.68 2.06 13.97
CA ALA A 125 12.42 1.82 12.73
C ALA A 125 11.98 0.51 12.06
N THR A 126 11.69 -0.53 12.85
CA THR A 126 11.21 -1.82 12.36
C THR A 126 9.85 -1.71 11.66
N THR A 127 8.89 -0.98 12.24
CA THR A 127 7.57 -0.78 11.63
C THR A 127 7.70 -0.07 10.29
N GLY A 128 8.48 1.01 10.25
CA GLY A 128 8.76 1.74 9.01
C GLY A 128 9.45 0.88 7.96
N LEU A 129 10.39 0.02 8.37
CA LEU A 129 11.10 -0.91 7.49
C LEU A 129 10.16 -1.95 6.87
N VAL A 130 9.28 -2.56 7.66
CA VAL A 130 8.27 -3.50 7.16
C VAL A 130 7.40 -2.85 6.09
N VAL A 131 6.88 -1.65 6.35
CA VAL A 131 6.07 -0.90 5.39
C VAL A 131 6.86 -0.60 4.12
N ALA A 132 8.13 -0.17 4.26
CA ALA A 132 8.99 0.15 3.14
C ALA A 132 9.28 -1.09 2.28
N ILE A 133 9.67 -2.22 2.87
CA ILE A 133 9.97 -3.47 2.15
C ILE A 133 8.75 -3.95 1.37
N VAL A 134 7.58 -4.05 2.01
CA VAL A 134 6.38 -4.52 1.32
C VAL A 134 5.94 -3.54 0.23
N SER A 135 6.06 -2.23 0.46
CA SER A 135 5.77 -1.22 -0.56
C SER A 135 6.71 -1.34 -1.77
N ILE A 136 8.01 -1.58 -1.54
CA ILE A 136 8.98 -1.78 -2.62
C ILE A 136 8.62 -3.02 -3.42
N VAL A 137 8.34 -4.15 -2.77
CA VAL A 137 7.95 -5.39 -3.44
C VAL A 137 6.71 -5.18 -4.33
N VAL A 138 5.67 -4.55 -3.80
CA VAL A 138 4.44 -4.30 -4.55
C VAL A 138 4.70 -3.37 -5.74
N ASN A 139 5.38 -2.25 -5.51
CA ASN A 139 5.61 -1.24 -6.55
C ASN A 139 6.66 -1.68 -7.60
N ALA A 140 7.69 -2.42 -7.20
CA ALA A 140 8.76 -2.83 -8.11
C ALA A 140 8.45 -4.14 -8.85
N VAL A 141 7.58 -5.00 -8.32
CA VAL A 141 7.28 -6.31 -8.90
C VAL A 141 5.83 -6.39 -9.40
N ASN A 142 4.84 -6.25 -8.51
CA ASN A 142 3.45 -6.51 -8.86
C ASN A 142 2.90 -5.47 -9.86
N ILE A 143 3.18 -4.19 -9.65
CA ILE A 143 2.69 -3.13 -10.55
C ILE A 143 3.27 -3.24 -11.96
N PRO A 144 4.57 -3.38 -12.18
CA PRO A 144 5.13 -3.58 -13.51
C PRO A 144 4.61 -4.82 -14.21
N ILE A 145 4.48 -5.95 -13.50
CA ILE A 145 3.91 -7.18 -14.06
C ILE A 145 2.45 -6.95 -14.46
N GLY A 146 1.65 -6.34 -13.60
CA GLY A 146 0.26 -6.03 -13.89
C GLY A 146 0.10 -5.11 -15.09
N MET A 147 0.92 -4.06 -15.19
CA MET A 147 0.92 -3.15 -16.35
C MET A 147 1.35 -3.85 -17.65
N ALA A 148 2.34 -4.74 -17.58
CA ALA A 148 2.76 -5.54 -18.73
C ALA A 148 1.66 -6.50 -19.22
N LEU A 149 0.90 -7.08 -18.29
CA LEU A 149 -0.25 -7.95 -18.61
C LEU A 149 -1.42 -7.15 -19.18
N LEU A 150 -1.66 -5.94 -18.68
CA LEU A 150 -2.66 -5.00 -19.22
C LEU A 150 -2.38 -4.63 -20.67
N ASN A 151 -1.13 -4.36 -21.00
CA ASN A 151 -0.73 -3.97 -22.37
C ASN A 151 -0.74 -5.11 -23.37
N ARG A 152 -0.81 -6.36 -22.92
CA ARG A 152 -0.84 -7.57 -23.78
C ARG A 152 -2.26 -8.14 -24.00
N GLY A 153 -3.24 -7.57 -23.39
CA GLY A 153 -4.65 -7.97 -23.51
C GLY A 153 -5.45 -7.01 -24.31
#